data_972b81d09b542184392733771fe480af
#
_entry.id   972b81d09b542184392733771fe480af
#
_cell.length_a   1.000
_cell.length_b   1.000
_cell.length_c   1.000
_cell.angle_alpha   90.00
_cell.angle_beta   90.00
_cell.angle_gamma   90.00
#
_symmetry.space_group_name_H-M   'P 1'
#
loop_
_entity.id
_entity.type
_entity.pdbx_description
1 polymer ?
#
loop_
_entity_poly.entity_id
_entity_poly.type
_entity_poly.pdbx_seq_one_letter_code
_entity_poly.pdbx_strand_id
1 'polypeptide(L)'
;MKHLVFLPGASGSTEFWQPLIELLSADYTVQVIAYPGFGAEPAQAGIYNFASLSEYVLEQIQKDSVLIAQSMGGIFAIQAALKKPHLIKGMVLIATSGGID
;
A
#
# COMPACT_ATOMS: atom_id res chain seq x y z
N MET A 1 7.40 17.90 3.88
CA MET A 1 6.55 17.26 2.84
C MET A 1 6.11 15.91 3.31
N LYS A 2 4.82 15.63 3.16
CA LYS A 2 4.31 14.35 3.60
C LYS A 2 4.45 13.30 2.51
N HIS A 3 4.76 12.09 2.92
CA HIS A 3 4.90 10.97 2.01
C HIS A 3 3.68 10.06 2.16
N LEU A 4 2.91 9.95 1.10
CA LEU A 4 1.69 9.14 1.10
C LEU A 4 1.97 7.84 0.37
N VAL A 5 1.68 6.72 1.02
CA VAL A 5 1.88 5.40 0.43
C VAL A 5 0.54 4.73 0.28
N PHE A 6 0.17 4.42 -0.95
CA PHE A 6 -1.09 3.78 -1.25
C PHE A 6 -0.90 2.28 -1.37
N LEU A 7 -1.70 1.52 -0.65
CA LEU A 7 -1.63 0.06 -0.62
C LEU A 7 -2.91 -0.50 -1.24
N PRO A 8 -2.83 -0.97 -2.49
CA PRO A 8 -4.02 -1.44 -3.19
C PRO A 8 -4.65 -2.69 -2.56
N GLY A 9 -5.88 -2.97 -2.97
CA GLY A 9 -6.57 -4.18 -2.57
C GLY A 9 -6.13 -5.38 -3.38
N ALA A 10 -6.89 -6.47 -3.29
CA ALA A 10 -6.50 -7.74 -3.88
C ALA A 10 -6.38 -7.72 -5.40
N SER A 11 -7.07 -6.81 -6.07
CA SER A 11 -6.93 -6.69 -7.52
C SER A 11 -5.53 -6.22 -7.90
N GLY A 12 -4.83 -5.59 -6.99
CA GLY A 12 -3.51 -5.05 -7.25
C GLY A 12 -3.50 -3.84 -8.18
N SER A 13 -4.66 -3.25 -8.45
CA SER A 13 -4.74 -2.15 -9.40
C SER A 13 -4.11 -0.89 -8.83
N THR A 14 -3.07 -0.42 -9.48
CA THR A 14 -2.44 0.83 -9.09
C THR A 14 -3.17 2.02 -9.69
N GLU A 15 -3.98 1.78 -10.72
CA GLU A 15 -4.71 2.85 -11.38
C GLU A 15 -5.93 3.29 -10.58
N PHE A 16 -6.39 2.47 -9.66
CA PHE A 16 -7.55 2.80 -8.84
C PHE A 16 -7.38 4.13 -8.13
N TRP A 17 -6.15 4.45 -7.73
CA TRP A 17 -5.88 5.65 -6.95
C TRP A 17 -5.63 6.90 -7.79
N GLN A 18 -5.49 6.74 -9.10
CA GLN A 18 -5.04 7.83 -9.95
C GLN A 18 -5.92 9.09 -9.87
N PRO A 19 -7.26 8.97 -9.86
CA PRO A 19 -8.08 10.19 -9.76
C PRO A 19 -7.85 10.94 -8.46
N LEU A 20 -7.65 10.22 -7.36
CA LEU A 20 -7.38 10.85 -6.09
C LEU A 20 -6.00 11.50 -6.08
N ILE A 21 -5.01 10.80 -6.63
CA ILE A 21 -3.64 11.32 -6.65
C ILE A 21 -3.57 12.62 -7.42
N GLU A 22 -4.34 12.71 -8.51
CA GLU A 22 -4.33 13.92 -9.31
C GLU A 22 -4.93 15.12 -8.60
N LEU A 23 -5.73 14.87 -7.56
CA LEU A 23 -6.31 15.95 -6.79
C LEU A 23 -5.41 16.40 -5.65
N LEU A 24 -4.34 15.66 -5.36
CA LEU A 24 -3.46 16.01 -4.26
C LEU A 24 -2.51 17.12 -4.68
N SER A 25 -2.14 17.95 -3.73
CA SER A 25 -1.28 19.08 -4.03
C SER A 25 0.15 18.61 -4.23
N ALA A 26 0.96 19.49 -4.79
CA ALA A 26 2.37 19.20 -4.99
C ALA A 26 3.13 19.09 -3.66
N ASP A 27 2.47 19.38 -2.55
CA ASP A 27 3.12 19.29 -1.25
C ASP A 27 3.25 17.85 -0.76
N TYR A 28 2.69 16.89 -1.49
CA TYR A 28 2.78 15.49 -1.07
C TYR A 28 3.66 14.70 -2.02
N THR A 29 4.44 13.80 -1.45
CA THR A 29 5.15 12.79 -2.23
C THR A 29 4.26 11.55 -2.22
N VAL A 30 3.99 11.01 -3.38
CA VAL A 30 3.05 9.90 -3.52
C VAL A 30 3.77 8.65 -4.03
N GLN A 31 3.49 7.53 -3.39
CA GLN A 31 4.00 6.23 -3.83
C GLN A 31 2.82 5.27 -3.83
N VAL A 32 2.62 4.56 -4.94
CA VAL A 32 1.62 3.49 -5.00
C VAL A 32 2.37 2.19 -5.10
N ILE A 33 2.17 1.29 -4.13
CA ILE A 33 2.90 0.03 -4.13
C ILE A 33 2.24 -0.94 -5.09
N ALA A 34 3.03 -1.44 -6.04
CA ALA A 34 2.57 -2.43 -7.00
C ALA A 34 3.04 -3.79 -6.49
N TYR A 35 2.08 -4.69 -6.27
CA TYR A 35 2.42 -6.00 -5.72
C TYR A 35 2.89 -6.93 -6.85
N PRO A 36 4.07 -7.53 -6.72
CA PRO A 36 4.54 -8.49 -7.72
C PRO A 36 3.53 -9.63 -7.89
N GLY A 37 3.19 -9.93 -9.12
CA GLY A 37 2.24 -10.99 -9.43
C GLY A 37 0.78 -10.58 -9.37
N PHE A 38 0.49 -9.33 -9.03
CA PHE A 38 -0.87 -8.83 -8.94
C PHE A 38 -1.11 -7.75 -10.00
N GLY A 39 -2.35 -7.63 -10.43
CA GLY A 39 -2.67 -6.64 -11.45
C GLY A 39 -1.87 -6.89 -12.70
N ALA A 40 -1.23 -5.85 -13.21
CA ALA A 40 -0.39 -5.95 -14.40
C ALA A 40 1.08 -6.23 -14.07
N GLU A 41 1.41 -6.39 -12.78
CA GLU A 41 2.79 -6.56 -12.39
C GLU A 41 3.26 -7.99 -12.56
N PRO A 42 4.48 -8.20 -13.07
CA PRO A 42 5.00 -9.55 -13.22
C PRO A 42 5.37 -10.13 -11.85
N ALA A 43 5.31 -11.44 -11.74
CA ALA A 43 5.75 -12.10 -10.53
C ALA A 43 7.25 -11.96 -10.36
N GLN A 44 7.72 -11.98 -9.13
CA GLN A 44 9.15 -11.90 -8.84
C GLN A 44 9.61 -13.15 -8.11
N ALA A 45 10.83 -13.56 -8.39
CA ALA A 45 11.44 -14.67 -7.67
C ALA A 45 11.55 -14.31 -6.19
N GLY A 46 11.23 -15.25 -5.33
CA GLY A 46 11.29 -15.02 -3.89
C GLY A 46 9.99 -14.50 -3.29
N ILE A 47 9.05 -14.05 -4.12
CA ILE A 47 7.76 -13.58 -3.63
C ILE A 47 6.71 -14.55 -4.11
N TYR A 48 6.40 -15.51 -3.29
CA TYR A 48 5.55 -16.62 -3.68
C TYR A 48 4.44 -16.96 -2.68
N ASN A 49 4.36 -16.26 -1.56
CA ASN A 49 3.28 -16.46 -0.62
C ASN A 49 3.00 -15.14 0.09
N PHE A 50 1.99 -15.13 0.96
CA PHE A 50 1.59 -13.91 1.62
C PHE A 50 2.69 -13.35 2.52
N ALA A 51 3.45 -14.22 3.17
CA ALA A 51 4.50 -13.76 4.07
C ALA A 51 5.62 -13.04 3.30
N SER A 52 6.06 -13.61 2.18
CA SER A 52 7.11 -12.96 1.40
C SER A 52 6.62 -11.68 0.75
N LEU A 53 5.35 -11.64 0.34
CA LEU A 53 4.77 -10.43 -0.21
C LEU A 53 4.69 -9.34 0.87
N SER A 54 4.30 -9.73 2.08
CA SER A 54 4.21 -8.79 3.19
C SER A 54 5.57 -8.16 3.49
N GLU A 55 6.64 -8.96 3.47
CA GLU A 55 7.98 -8.43 3.70
C GLU A 55 8.39 -7.48 2.58
N TYR A 56 8.06 -7.83 1.34
CA TYR A 56 8.35 -6.95 0.22
C TYR A 56 7.68 -5.59 0.41
N VAL A 57 6.39 -5.61 0.80
CA VAL A 57 5.64 -4.37 0.99
C VAL A 57 6.25 -3.53 2.11
N LEU A 58 6.61 -4.16 3.22
CA LEU A 58 7.20 -3.42 4.33
C LEU A 58 8.51 -2.75 3.94
N GLU A 59 9.30 -3.39 3.07
CA GLU A 59 10.57 -2.81 2.64
C GLU A 59 10.37 -1.58 1.76
N GLN A 60 9.21 -1.44 1.14
CA GLN A 60 8.93 -0.29 0.29
C GLN A 60 8.50 0.94 1.09
N ILE A 61 8.12 0.78 2.35
CA ILE A 61 7.59 1.87 3.14
C ILE A 61 8.72 2.70 3.73
N GLN A 62 8.70 3.98 3.42
CA GLN A 62 9.74 4.89 3.85
C GLN A 62 9.37 5.56 5.18
N LYS A 63 10.35 6.18 5.81
CA LYS A 63 10.16 6.90 7.04
C LYS A 63 9.18 8.05 6.85
N ASP A 64 8.43 8.33 7.89
CA ASP A 64 7.46 9.44 7.92
C ASP A 64 6.34 9.28 6.88
N SER A 65 5.87 8.05 6.69
CA SER A 65 4.83 7.76 5.73
C SER A 65 3.46 7.78 6.35
N VAL A 66 2.47 8.23 5.57
CA VAL A 66 1.07 8.05 5.88
C VAL A 66 0.56 6.97 4.94
N LEU A 67 0.02 5.89 5.48
CA LEU A 67 -0.44 4.76 4.68
C LEU A 67 -1.92 4.92 4.36
N ILE A 68 -2.26 4.74 3.09
CA ILE A 68 -3.65 4.78 2.66
C ILE A 68 -3.93 3.43 2.03
N ALA A 69 -4.69 2.62 2.73
CA ALA A 69 -4.84 1.22 2.38
C ALA A 69 -6.28 0.86 2.07
N GLN A 70 -6.46 -0.02 1.08
CA GLN A 70 -7.76 -0.48 0.67
C GLN A 70 -7.83 -1.98 0.84
N SER A 71 -8.82 -2.47 1.56
CA SER A 71 -9.10 -3.91 1.65
C SER A 71 -7.85 -4.71 2.06
N MET A 72 -7.31 -5.56 1.19
CA MET A 72 -6.13 -6.36 1.48
C MET A 72 -4.94 -5.49 1.88
N GLY A 73 -4.83 -4.30 1.28
CA GLY A 73 -3.77 -3.37 1.65
C GLY A 73 -3.79 -3.00 3.12
N GLY A 74 -4.97 -3.05 3.75
CA GLY A 74 -5.09 -2.79 5.17
C GLY A 74 -4.33 -3.78 6.03
N ILE A 75 -4.22 -5.02 5.58
CA ILE A 75 -3.47 -6.03 6.31
C ILE A 75 -2.00 -5.65 6.33
N PHE A 76 -1.46 -5.21 5.19
CA PHE A 76 -0.07 -4.77 5.13
C PHE A 76 0.15 -3.52 5.98
N ALA A 77 -0.82 -2.59 5.97
CA ALA A 77 -0.71 -1.38 6.76
C ALA A 77 -0.66 -1.69 8.25
N ILE A 78 -1.50 -2.61 8.71
CA ILE A 78 -1.52 -3.01 10.11
C ILE A 78 -0.22 -3.70 10.48
N GLN A 79 0.30 -4.56 9.61
CA GLN A 79 1.57 -5.22 9.89
C GLN A 79 2.72 -4.21 9.96
N ALA A 80 2.70 -3.20 9.09
CA ALA A 80 3.72 -2.17 9.12
C ALA A 80 3.67 -1.40 10.44
N ALA A 81 2.47 -1.08 10.90
CA ALA A 81 2.31 -0.36 12.17
C ALA A 81 2.77 -1.19 13.35
N LEU A 82 2.62 -2.51 13.29
CA LEU A 82 3.05 -3.39 14.37
C LEU A 82 4.54 -3.66 14.34
N LYS A 83 5.12 -3.81 13.15
CA LYS A 83 6.52 -4.19 13.03
C LYS A 83 7.47 -3.01 12.90
N LYS A 84 7.03 -1.93 12.29
CA LYS A 84 7.87 -0.76 12.06
C LYS A 84 7.11 0.53 12.38
N PRO A 85 6.61 0.67 13.61
CA PRO A 85 5.77 1.83 13.94
C PRO A 85 6.51 3.15 13.77
N HIS A 86 7.83 3.14 13.87
CA HIS A 86 8.61 4.36 13.74
C HIS A 86 8.60 4.94 12.33
N LEU A 87 8.16 4.17 11.34
CA LEU A 87 8.08 4.67 9.97
C LEU A 87 6.72 5.31 9.68
N ILE A 88 5.72 5.05 10.51
CA ILE A 88 4.35 5.37 10.18
C ILE A 88 3.87 6.60 10.94
N LYS A 89 3.48 7.63 10.21
CA LYS A 89 2.93 8.84 10.80
C LYS A 89 1.42 8.76 10.95
N GLY A 90 0.77 8.02 10.11
CA GLY A 90 -0.69 7.88 10.16
C GLY A 90 -1.15 6.82 9.20
N MET A 91 -2.43 6.45 9.31
CA MET A 91 -2.98 5.38 8.52
C MET A 91 -4.45 5.65 8.23
N VAL A 92 -4.85 5.49 6.97
CA VAL A 92 -6.25 5.59 6.58
C VAL A 92 -6.63 4.25 5.97
N LEU A 93 -7.61 3.59 6.57
CA LEU A 93 -8.06 2.29 6.09
C LEU A 93 -9.41 2.46 5.40
N ILE A 94 -9.47 2.03 4.15
CA ILE A 94 -10.69 2.13 3.36
C ILE A 94 -11.24 0.73 3.17
N ALA A 95 -12.40 0.49 3.76
CA ALA A 95 -13.07 -0.78 3.59
C ALA A 95 -14.01 -0.63 2.41
N THR A 96 -13.85 -1.47 1.40
CA THR A 96 -14.74 -1.40 0.27
C THR A 96 -15.76 -2.50 0.39
N SER A 97 -16.86 -2.33 -0.30
CA SER A 97 -17.88 -3.33 -0.23
C SER A 97 -17.37 -4.66 -0.73
N GLY A 98 -16.43 -4.62 -1.64
CA GLY A 98 -15.87 -5.85 -2.09
C GLY A 98 -15.17 -6.58 -1.00
N GLY A 99 -14.74 -5.84 -0.03
CA GLY A 99 -14.04 -6.47 1.05
C GLY A 99 -14.93 -7.25 1.92
N ILE A 100 -16.25 -7.09 1.74
CA ILE A 100 -16.98 -7.75 2.52
C ILE A 100 -17.48 -8.86 2.00
N ASP A 101 -17.36 -8.82 0.99
CA ASP A 101 -17.74 -9.74 0.39
C ASP A 101 -17.04 -10.60 0.23
#